data_ea279022346fcbca3b45bfbf5987425e
#
_entry.id   ea279022346fcbca3b45bfbf5987425e
#
_cell.length_a   1.000
_cell.length_b   1.000
_cell.length_c   1.000
_cell.angle_alpha   90.00
_cell.angle_beta   90.00
_cell.angle_gamma   90.00
#
_symmetry.space_group_name_H-M   'P 1'
#
loop_
_entity.id
_entity.type
_entity.pdbx_description
1 polymer ?
#
loop_
_entity_poly.entity_id
_entity_poly.type
_entity_poly.pdbx_seq_one_letter_code
_entity_poly.pdbx_strand_id
1 'polypeptide(L)'
;MIVFLILAVAWGIGLARFSAKVQNQNIVWTNATDAVVVLTGGPGRLQAGADVLIAGMARQLYITGVDPAVRDIRELNLNWPNSFDPSCCVALGQRATDTYGNAVEAAMWVQAQKFSSMRLVTSAYHMPRALLEFKRLLPGVRIVPHPVGINTGAGLDRWLIWSEYHKYLVVKLGHHYLGQYL
;
A
#
# COMPACT_ATOMS: atom_id res chain seq x y z
N MET A 1 -7.71 -35.76 -14.71
CA MET A 1 -8.85 -35.38 -13.85
C MET A 1 -8.41 -35.06 -12.43
N ILE A 2 -7.72 -35.96 -11.72
CA ILE A 2 -7.28 -35.77 -10.30
C ILE A 2 -6.40 -34.49 -10.13
N VAL A 3 -5.42 -34.24 -11.01
CA VAL A 3 -4.53 -33.06 -10.94
C VAL A 3 -5.32 -31.75 -11.02
N PHE A 4 -6.29 -31.66 -11.92
CA PHE A 4 -7.14 -30.46 -12.03
C PHE A 4 -7.99 -30.23 -10.77
N LEU A 5 -8.49 -31.31 -10.16
CA LEU A 5 -9.23 -31.21 -8.90
C LEU A 5 -8.33 -30.69 -7.76
N ILE A 6 -7.11 -31.21 -7.66
CA ILE A 6 -6.13 -30.78 -6.66
C ILE A 6 -5.80 -29.30 -6.85
N LEU A 7 -5.54 -28.84 -8.09
CA LEU A 7 -5.25 -27.44 -8.40
C LEU A 7 -6.44 -26.53 -8.07
N ALA A 8 -7.68 -26.95 -8.40
CA ALA A 8 -8.88 -26.19 -8.09
C ALA A 8 -9.10 -26.04 -6.58
N VAL A 9 -8.91 -27.12 -5.82
CA VAL A 9 -9.00 -27.10 -4.35
C VAL A 9 -7.90 -26.21 -3.75
N ALA A 10 -6.66 -26.34 -4.20
CA ALA A 10 -5.56 -25.51 -3.73
C ALA A 10 -5.80 -24.02 -4.01
N TRP A 11 -6.33 -23.69 -5.20
CA TRP A 11 -6.71 -22.34 -5.57
C TRP A 11 -7.85 -21.81 -4.68
N GLY A 12 -8.90 -22.59 -4.43
CA GLY A 12 -10.02 -22.21 -3.57
C GLY A 12 -9.58 -21.94 -2.12
N ILE A 13 -8.73 -22.83 -1.57
CA ILE A 13 -8.13 -22.63 -0.23
C ILE A 13 -7.28 -21.35 -0.22
N GLY A 14 -6.50 -21.09 -1.27
CA GLY A 14 -5.71 -19.89 -1.41
C GLY A 14 -6.56 -18.63 -1.42
N LEU A 15 -7.66 -18.61 -2.17
CA LEU A 15 -8.61 -17.49 -2.21
C LEU A 15 -9.27 -17.26 -0.84
N ALA A 16 -9.70 -18.31 -0.16
CA ALA A 16 -10.29 -18.20 1.17
C ALA A 16 -9.30 -17.61 2.19
N ARG A 17 -8.03 -18.08 2.18
CA ARG A 17 -6.96 -17.53 3.04
C ARG A 17 -6.63 -16.09 2.70
N PHE A 18 -6.63 -15.72 1.42
CA PHE A 18 -6.41 -14.34 0.99
C PHE A 18 -7.55 -13.44 1.48
N SER A 19 -8.81 -13.86 1.30
CA SER A 19 -9.99 -13.13 1.78
C SER A 19 -9.95 -12.93 3.30
N ALA A 20 -9.66 -13.97 4.06
CA ALA A 20 -9.49 -13.89 5.51
C ALA A 20 -8.35 -12.92 5.91
N LYS A 21 -7.22 -12.97 5.18
CA LYS A 21 -6.11 -12.04 5.41
C LYS A 21 -6.50 -10.58 5.17
N VAL A 22 -7.35 -10.31 4.17
CA VAL A 22 -7.85 -8.94 3.90
C VAL A 22 -8.80 -8.47 4.99
N GLN A 23 -9.71 -9.35 5.44
CA GLN A 23 -10.71 -9.01 6.45
C GLN A 23 -10.14 -8.82 7.87
N ASN A 24 -9.10 -9.59 8.22
CA ASN A 24 -8.50 -9.59 9.56
C ASN A 24 -7.36 -8.57 9.71
N GLN A 25 -7.26 -7.57 8.83
CA GLN A 25 -6.28 -6.51 8.96
C GLN A 25 -6.70 -5.52 10.05
N ASN A 26 -5.74 -5.10 10.86
CA ASN A 26 -5.95 -4.10 11.89
C ASN A 26 -5.01 -2.91 11.69
N ILE A 27 -5.49 -1.71 12.02
CA ILE A 27 -4.67 -0.51 12.05
C ILE A 27 -3.98 -0.45 13.41
N VAL A 28 -2.64 -0.43 13.39
CA VAL A 28 -1.82 -0.29 14.61
C VAL A 28 -1.38 1.15 14.74
N TRP A 29 -1.89 1.87 15.73
CA TRP A 29 -1.56 3.28 16.00
C TRP A 29 -0.38 3.48 16.96
N THR A 30 0.13 2.41 17.59
CA THR A 30 1.14 2.51 18.66
C THR A 30 2.58 2.68 18.17
N ASN A 31 2.85 2.45 16.89
CA ASN A 31 4.20 2.46 16.35
C ASN A 31 4.41 3.64 15.39
N ALA A 32 5.04 4.69 15.85
CA ALA A 32 5.51 5.77 14.97
C ALA A 32 6.55 5.24 13.98
N THR A 33 6.59 5.88 12.80
CA THR A 33 7.51 5.55 11.71
C THR A 33 8.22 6.82 11.22
N ASP A 34 9.32 6.67 10.48
CA ASP A 34 10.02 7.81 9.89
C ASP A 34 9.15 8.48 8.83
N ALA A 35 8.42 7.69 8.05
CA ALA A 35 7.55 8.17 6.99
C ALA A 35 6.20 7.46 6.96
N VAL A 36 5.21 8.10 6.34
CA VAL A 36 4.00 7.47 5.82
C VAL A 36 4.02 7.55 4.29
N VAL A 37 3.76 6.44 3.63
CA VAL A 37 3.69 6.32 2.16
C VAL A 37 2.27 5.95 1.77
N VAL A 38 1.67 6.76 0.90
CA VAL A 38 0.30 6.57 0.40
C VAL A 38 0.32 6.17 -1.06
N LEU A 39 -0.35 5.08 -1.39
CA LEU A 39 -0.60 4.70 -2.78
C LEU A 39 -1.93 5.30 -3.23
N THR A 40 -1.88 6.12 -4.30
CA THR A 40 -3.08 6.71 -4.92
C THR A 40 -4.01 5.67 -5.55
N GLY A 41 -5.12 6.10 -6.12
CA GLY A 41 -6.05 5.26 -6.89
C GLY A 41 -7.15 4.56 -6.08
N GLY A 42 -7.48 5.05 -4.88
CA GLY A 42 -8.62 4.58 -4.11
C GLY A 42 -9.11 5.57 -3.06
N PRO A 43 -10.40 5.53 -2.70
CA PRO A 43 -10.99 6.50 -1.80
C PRO A 43 -10.40 6.41 -0.39
N GLY A 44 -10.33 7.55 0.29
CA GLY A 44 -9.93 7.68 1.69
C GLY A 44 -8.44 7.49 1.99
N ARG A 45 -7.62 7.00 1.05
CA ARG A 45 -6.20 6.73 1.30
C ARG A 45 -5.39 7.99 1.57
N LEU A 46 -5.62 9.04 0.78
CA LEU A 46 -4.92 10.31 0.90
C LEU A 46 -5.19 10.93 2.27
N GLN A 47 -6.45 11.01 2.66
CA GLN A 47 -6.83 11.53 3.98
C GLN A 47 -6.25 10.68 5.11
N ALA A 48 -6.31 9.35 5.03
CA ALA A 48 -5.72 8.48 6.04
C ALA A 48 -4.20 8.70 6.19
N GLY A 49 -3.48 9.00 5.10
CA GLY A 49 -2.07 9.36 5.14
C GLY A 49 -1.85 10.71 5.81
N ALA A 50 -2.68 11.71 5.50
CA ALA A 50 -2.66 13.02 6.15
C ALA A 50 -2.93 12.90 7.66
N ASP A 51 -3.93 12.11 8.04
CA ASP A 51 -4.30 11.87 9.45
C ASP A 51 -3.13 11.25 10.24
N VAL A 52 -2.40 10.30 9.64
CA VAL A 52 -1.18 9.72 10.24
C VAL A 52 -0.10 10.79 10.47
N LEU A 53 0.11 11.69 9.51
CA LEU A 53 1.08 12.77 9.64
C LEU A 53 0.64 13.79 10.71
N ILE A 54 -0.63 14.22 10.68
CA ILE A 54 -1.23 15.16 11.65
C ILE A 54 -1.15 14.60 13.08
N ALA A 55 -1.38 13.27 13.24
CA ALA A 55 -1.27 12.58 14.52
C ALA A 55 0.18 12.45 15.04
N GLY A 56 1.19 12.92 14.30
CA GLY A 56 2.60 12.77 14.65
C GLY A 56 3.11 11.34 14.61
N MET A 57 2.38 10.43 13.94
CA MET A 57 2.75 9.02 13.79
C MET A 57 3.76 8.78 12.66
N ALA A 58 4.07 9.81 11.89
CA ALA A 58 5.15 9.86 10.92
C ALA A 58 5.71 11.27 10.83
N ARG A 59 6.99 11.41 10.46
CA ARG A 59 7.65 12.71 10.30
C ARG A 59 7.44 13.30 8.90
N GLN A 60 7.27 12.47 7.90
CA GLN A 60 7.07 12.87 6.52
C GLN A 60 6.02 12.00 5.84
N LEU A 61 5.30 12.61 4.88
CA LEU A 61 4.32 11.94 4.03
C LEU A 61 4.82 11.92 2.58
N TYR A 62 4.80 10.75 1.96
CA TYR A 62 5.03 10.59 0.53
C TYR A 62 3.77 10.03 -0.13
N ILE A 63 3.28 10.72 -1.16
CA ILE A 63 2.14 10.27 -1.96
C ILE A 63 2.68 9.86 -3.32
N THR A 64 2.61 8.58 -3.66
CA THR A 64 3.11 8.03 -4.92
C THR A 64 1.99 7.81 -5.94
N GLY A 65 2.29 7.92 -7.23
CA GLY A 65 1.33 7.79 -8.31
C GLY A 65 0.34 8.95 -8.40
N VAL A 66 0.77 10.15 -8.04
CA VAL A 66 -0.02 11.38 -8.18
C VAL A 66 -0.06 11.79 -9.64
N ASP A 67 -1.22 12.27 -10.10
CA ASP A 67 -1.35 12.81 -11.46
C ASP A 67 -0.32 13.92 -11.68
N PRO A 68 0.47 13.89 -12.77
CA PRO A 68 1.45 14.93 -13.09
C PRO A 68 0.87 16.36 -13.23
N ALA A 69 -0.44 16.50 -13.41
CA ALA A 69 -1.12 17.78 -13.43
C ALA A 69 -1.17 18.44 -12.03
N VAL A 70 -1.16 17.65 -10.95
CA VAL A 70 -1.15 18.15 -9.57
C VAL A 70 0.22 18.71 -9.25
N ARG A 71 0.31 20.01 -9.00
CA ARG A 71 1.57 20.74 -8.73
C ARG A 71 1.83 20.96 -7.24
N ASP A 72 0.77 21.03 -6.45
CA ASP A 72 0.83 21.36 -5.03
C ASP A 72 -0.07 20.42 -4.23
N ILE A 73 0.37 20.05 -3.02
CA ILE A 73 -0.40 19.22 -2.09
C ILE A 73 -1.78 19.81 -1.76
N ARG A 74 -1.91 21.12 -1.82
CA ARG A 74 -3.16 21.84 -1.56
C ARG A 74 -4.25 21.55 -2.60
N GLU A 75 -3.88 21.18 -3.82
CA GLU A 75 -4.81 20.78 -4.88
C GLU A 75 -5.51 19.44 -4.58
N LEU A 76 -4.95 18.63 -3.68
CA LEU A 76 -5.55 17.36 -3.27
C LEU A 76 -6.74 17.50 -2.29
N ASN A 77 -7.07 18.75 -1.87
CA ASN A 77 -8.21 19.07 -1.01
C ASN A 77 -8.32 18.18 0.25
N LEU A 78 -7.20 17.98 0.93
CA LEU A 78 -7.16 17.21 2.18
C LEU A 78 -7.50 18.11 3.37
N ASN A 79 -8.10 17.51 4.41
CA ASN A 79 -8.49 18.21 5.62
C ASN A 79 -7.28 18.43 6.54
N TRP A 80 -6.57 19.53 6.33
CA TRP A 80 -5.48 19.97 7.19
C TRP A 80 -5.99 20.89 8.30
N PRO A 81 -5.52 20.75 9.55
CA PRO A 81 -5.75 21.78 10.57
C PRO A 81 -5.18 23.12 10.13
N ASN A 82 -5.85 24.23 10.46
CA ASN A 82 -5.39 25.58 10.08
C ASN A 82 -3.98 25.92 10.58
N SER A 83 -3.53 25.27 11.65
CA SER A 83 -2.20 25.43 12.23
C SER A 83 -1.12 24.55 11.57
N PHE A 84 -1.49 23.68 10.61
CA PHE A 84 -0.57 22.74 9.98
C PHE A 84 -0.24 23.16 8.54
N ASP A 85 1.03 23.42 8.27
CA ASP A 85 1.51 23.65 6.91
C ASP A 85 2.04 22.34 6.30
N PRO A 86 1.33 21.72 5.35
CA PRO A 86 1.76 20.47 4.74
C PRO A 86 3.04 20.61 3.88
N SER A 87 3.41 21.83 3.48
CA SER A 87 4.59 22.07 2.64
C SER A 87 5.90 21.70 3.35
N CYS A 88 5.90 21.65 4.68
CA CYS A 88 7.09 21.24 5.46
C CYS A 88 7.49 19.79 5.22
N CYS A 89 6.49 18.90 4.98
CA CYS A 89 6.66 17.50 5.32
C CYS A 89 5.97 16.56 4.32
N VAL A 90 5.43 17.06 3.20
CA VAL A 90 4.77 16.27 2.17
C VAL A 90 5.54 16.32 0.86
N ALA A 91 5.78 15.14 0.26
CA ALA A 91 6.36 15.03 -1.07
C ALA A 91 5.45 14.22 -2.00
N LEU A 92 5.41 14.61 -3.27
CA LEU A 92 4.58 13.98 -4.30
C LEU A 92 5.45 13.21 -5.30
N GLY A 93 5.07 11.95 -5.56
CA GLY A 93 5.63 11.09 -6.60
C GLY A 93 4.68 11.02 -7.79
N GLN A 94 5.18 11.27 -9.00
CA GLN A 94 4.36 11.46 -10.20
C GLN A 94 4.77 10.55 -11.36
N ARG A 95 5.70 9.61 -11.13
CA ARG A 95 6.23 8.73 -12.19
C ARG A 95 5.52 7.38 -12.26
N ALA A 96 4.95 6.96 -11.15
CA ALA A 96 4.35 5.65 -11.04
C ALA A 96 2.97 5.59 -11.71
N THR A 97 2.78 4.57 -12.55
CA THR A 97 1.52 4.29 -13.26
C THR A 97 0.86 2.99 -12.81
N ASP A 98 1.58 2.17 -12.05
CA ASP A 98 1.13 0.89 -11.53
C ASP A 98 1.66 0.60 -10.13
N THR A 99 1.31 -0.56 -9.56
CA THR A 99 1.71 -0.91 -8.19
C THR A 99 3.21 -1.14 -8.03
N TYR A 100 3.86 -1.72 -9.02
CA TYR A 100 5.31 -1.91 -9.00
C TYR A 100 6.02 -0.56 -9.09
N GLY A 101 5.59 0.30 -10.02
CA GLY A 101 6.09 1.68 -10.14
C GLY A 101 5.93 2.47 -8.85
N ASN A 102 4.76 2.36 -8.18
CA ASN A 102 4.55 2.98 -6.87
C ASN A 102 5.56 2.49 -5.83
N ALA A 103 5.84 1.20 -5.81
CA ALA A 103 6.80 0.63 -4.87
C ALA A 103 8.24 1.07 -5.17
N VAL A 104 8.63 1.12 -6.45
CA VAL A 104 9.96 1.60 -6.89
C VAL A 104 10.14 3.08 -6.54
N GLU A 105 9.17 3.92 -6.90
CA GLU A 105 9.22 5.37 -6.66
C GLU A 105 9.34 5.68 -5.17
N ALA A 106 8.50 5.03 -4.34
CA ALA A 106 8.53 5.19 -2.90
C ALA A 106 9.82 4.62 -2.27
N ALA A 107 10.33 3.48 -2.79
CA ALA A 107 11.58 2.89 -2.30
C ALA A 107 12.77 3.83 -2.55
N MET A 108 12.86 4.42 -3.72
CA MET A 108 13.90 5.41 -4.05
C MET A 108 13.84 6.60 -3.09
N TRP A 109 12.64 7.12 -2.80
CA TRP A 109 12.47 8.23 -1.87
C TRP A 109 12.85 7.83 -0.43
N VAL A 110 12.37 6.69 0.08
CA VAL A 110 12.69 6.18 1.43
C VAL A 110 14.20 5.98 1.62
N GLN A 111 14.88 5.44 0.60
CA GLN A 111 16.33 5.23 0.62
C GLN A 111 17.09 6.56 0.58
N ALA A 112 16.67 7.50 -0.25
CA ALA A 112 17.30 8.83 -0.34
C ALA A 112 17.21 9.59 0.99
N GLN A 113 16.10 9.43 1.72
CA GLN A 113 15.89 10.00 3.06
C GLN A 113 16.57 9.20 4.19
N LYS A 114 17.15 8.03 3.88
CA LYS A 114 17.77 7.11 4.85
C LYS A 114 16.80 6.67 5.96
N PHE A 115 15.53 6.50 5.65
CA PHE A 115 14.53 6.05 6.61
C PHE A 115 14.64 4.56 6.88
N SER A 116 14.45 4.18 8.14
CA SER A 116 14.49 2.80 8.63
C SER A 116 13.10 2.20 8.83
N SER A 117 12.08 3.04 8.80
CA SER A 117 10.69 2.63 9.00
C SER A 117 9.72 3.46 8.17
N MET A 118 8.65 2.82 7.68
CA MET A 118 7.57 3.48 6.99
C MET A 118 6.22 2.86 7.33
N ARG A 119 5.17 3.67 7.28
CA ARG A 119 3.78 3.22 7.31
C ARG A 119 3.24 3.21 5.88
N LEU A 120 2.73 2.07 5.43
CA LEU A 120 2.18 1.91 4.08
C LEU A 120 0.65 2.02 4.13
N VAL A 121 0.11 3.06 3.49
CA VAL A 121 -1.34 3.33 3.41
C VAL A 121 -1.86 2.92 2.04
N THR A 122 -2.78 1.97 2.02
CA THR A 122 -3.52 1.55 0.83
C THR A 122 -4.82 0.84 1.22
N SER A 123 -5.69 0.51 0.26
CA SER A 123 -6.92 -0.24 0.58
C SER A 123 -6.61 -1.64 1.13
N ALA A 124 -7.46 -2.12 2.03
CA ALA A 124 -7.31 -3.43 2.68
C ALA A 124 -7.14 -4.57 1.67
N TYR A 125 -7.95 -4.60 0.59
CA TYR A 125 -7.86 -5.61 -0.44
C TYR A 125 -6.55 -5.57 -1.24
N HIS A 126 -5.93 -4.38 -1.36
CA HIS A 126 -4.68 -4.16 -2.08
C HIS A 126 -3.43 -4.39 -1.22
N MET A 127 -3.55 -4.24 0.10
CA MET A 127 -2.43 -4.32 1.05
C MET A 127 -1.56 -5.58 0.91
N PRO A 128 -2.13 -6.80 0.76
CA PRO A 128 -1.29 -8.01 0.63
C PRO A 128 -0.34 -7.96 -0.57
N ARG A 129 -0.80 -7.42 -1.71
CA ARG A 129 0.01 -7.30 -2.93
C ARG A 129 1.05 -6.18 -2.79
N ALA A 130 0.64 -5.02 -2.30
CA ALA A 130 1.55 -3.90 -2.06
C ALA A 130 2.69 -4.29 -1.12
N LEU A 131 2.40 -5.00 -0.02
CA LEU A 131 3.43 -5.47 0.91
C LEU A 131 4.46 -6.40 0.28
N LEU A 132 4.08 -7.22 -0.71
CA LEU A 132 5.05 -8.06 -1.43
C LEU A 132 6.06 -7.20 -2.20
N GLU A 133 5.58 -6.21 -2.95
CA GLU A 133 6.44 -5.32 -3.73
C GLU A 133 7.36 -4.48 -2.84
N PHE A 134 6.79 -3.85 -1.82
CA PHE A 134 7.55 -2.98 -0.91
C PHE A 134 8.60 -3.75 -0.10
N LYS A 135 8.29 -4.93 0.43
CA LYS A 135 9.25 -5.75 1.18
C LYS A 135 10.41 -6.23 0.32
N ARG A 136 10.17 -6.43 -0.97
CA ARG A 136 11.22 -6.81 -1.91
C ARG A 136 12.21 -5.67 -2.15
N LEU A 137 11.70 -4.45 -2.35
CA LEU A 137 12.53 -3.28 -2.68
C LEU A 137 13.16 -2.64 -1.45
N LEU A 138 12.60 -2.89 -0.26
CA LEU A 138 13.01 -2.32 1.02
C LEU A 138 13.21 -3.40 2.09
N PRO A 139 14.11 -4.40 1.88
CA PRO A 139 14.27 -5.53 2.80
C PRO A 139 14.75 -5.11 4.20
N GLY A 140 15.45 -3.97 4.33
CA GLY A 140 15.95 -3.44 5.59
C GLY A 140 15.02 -2.43 6.28
N VAL A 141 13.87 -2.10 5.69
CA VAL A 141 12.94 -1.09 6.23
C VAL A 141 11.77 -1.76 6.95
N ARG A 142 11.49 -1.32 8.16
CA ARG A 142 10.30 -1.78 8.91
C ARG A 142 9.04 -1.16 8.29
N ILE A 143 8.19 -2.00 7.68
CA ILE A 143 6.93 -1.58 7.04
C ILE A 143 5.76 -1.90 7.97
N VAL A 144 5.02 -0.86 8.39
CA VAL A 144 3.79 -0.95 9.19
C VAL A 144 2.59 -0.79 8.25
N PRO A 145 1.75 -1.81 8.05
CA PRO A 145 0.57 -1.68 7.20
C PRO A 145 -0.48 -0.78 7.85
N HIS A 146 -1.11 0.07 7.04
CA HIS A 146 -2.25 0.91 7.40
C HIS A 146 -3.36 0.76 6.37
N PRO A 147 -4.15 -0.32 6.46
CA PRO A 147 -5.19 -0.62 5.50
C PRO A 147 -6.38 0.34 5.65
N VAL A 148 -6.91 0.81 4.51
CA VAL A 148 -8.09 1.68 4.44
C VAL A 148 -9.28 0.87 3.91
N GLY A 149 -10.49 1.15 4.42
CA GLY A 149 -11.72 0.52 3.94
C GLY A 149 -11.98 -0.89 4.48
N ILE A 150 -11.48 -1.21 5.67
CA ILE A 150 -11.70 -2.53 6.31
C ILE A 150 -13.17 -2.72 6.71
N ASN A 151 -13.85 -1.66 7.15
CA ASN A 151 -15.18 -1.70 7.78
C ASN A 151 -16.18 -0.74 7.12
N THR A 152 -16.31 -0.73 5.81
CA THR A 152 -17.25 0.21 5.13
C THR A 152 -18.72 -0.17 5.21
N GLY A 153 -19.12 -1.23 5.95
CA GLY A 153 -20.51 -1.67 6.08
C GLY A 153 -21.11 -2.27 4.81
N ALA A 154 -20.66 -1.87 3.64
CA ALA A 154 -20.89 -2.55 2.38
C ALA A 154 -19.83 -3.66 2.29
N GLY A 155 -20.25 -4.90 2.35
CA GLY A 155 -19.34 -6.06 2.29
C GLY A 155 -18.30 -5.88 1.18
N LEU A 156 -17.06 -6.31 1.44
CA LEU A 156 -15.98 -6.26 0.44
C LEU A 156 -16.49 -6.85 -0.87
N ASP A 157 -16.39 -6.10 -1.95
CA ASP A 157 -16.80 -6.55 -3.28
C ASP A 157 -16.05 -7.85 -3.61
N ARG A 158 -16.81 -8.94 -3.75
CA ARG A 158 -16.27 -10.29 -4.02
C ARG A 158 -15.45 -10.33 -5.30
N TRP A 159 -15.87 -9.55 -6.31
CA TRP A 159 -15.14 -9.42 -7.58
C TRP A 159 -13.79 -8.74 -7.37
N LEU A 160 -13.74 -7.71 -6.53
CA LEU A 160 -12.51 -7.00 -6.21
C LEU A 160 -11.51 -7.90 -5.47
N ILE A 161 -11.98 -8.69 -4.49
CA ILE A 161 -11.15 -9.68 -3.77
C ILE A 161 -10.63 -10.74 -4.74
N TRP A 162 -11.49 -11.26 -5.63
CA TRP A 162 -11.11 -12.24 -6.63
C TRP A 162 -10.05 -11.68 -7.58
N SER A 163 -10.25 -10.49 -8.12
CA SER A 163 -9.31 -9.79 -9.00
C SER A 163 -7.96 -9.55 -8.33
N GLU A 164 -7.95 -9.02 -7.10
CA GLU A 164 -6.71 -8.75 -6.36
C GLU A 164 -5.97 -10.04 -5.95
N TYR A 165 -6.69 -11.14 -5.68
CA TYR A 165 -6.07 -12.43 -5.43
C TYR A 165 -5.26 -12.92 -6.64
N HIS A 166 -5.78 -12.79 -7.87
CA HIS A 166 -5.03 -13.18 -9.08
C HIS A 166 -3.80 -12.30 -9.29
N LYS A 167 -3.94 -10.99 -9.15
CA LYS A 167 -2.79 -10.06 -9.22
C LYS A 167 -1.74 -10.37 -8.15
N TYR A 168 -2.18 -10.71 -6.92
CA TYR A 168 -1.30 -11.14 -5.84
C TYR A 168 -0.55 -12.43 -6.18
N LEU A 169 -1.22 -13.41 -6.80
CA LEU A 169 -0.58 -14.66 -7.26
C LEU A 169 0.47 -14.39 -8.34
N VAL A 170 0.17 -13.54 -9.32
CA VAL A 170 1.12 -13.17 -10.39
C VAL A 170 2.38 -12.56 -9.77
N VAL A 171 2.24 -11.61 -8.86
CA VAL A 171 3.37 -11.00 -8.16
C VAL A 171 4.13 -12.04 -7.34
N LYS A 172 3.42 -12.88 -6.59
CA LYS A 172 4.02 -13.89 -5.73
C LYS A 172 4.79 -14.96 -6.50
N LEU A 173 4.24 -15.44 -7.62
CA LEU A 173 4.84 -16.49 -8.45
C LEU A 173 5.92 -15.92 -9.39
N GLY A 174 5.72 -14.73 -9.95
CA GLY A 174 6.70 -14.04 -10.78
C GLY A 174 8.01 -13.76 -10.05
N HIS A 175 7.97 -13.56 -8.73
CA HIS A 175 9.17 -13.44 -7.91
C HIS A 175 9.99 -14.74 -7.80
N HIS A 176 9.35 -15.89 -7.95
CA HIS A 176 10.06 -17.17 -7.91
C HIS A 176 10.90 -17.40 -9.17
N TYR A 177 10.44 -16.87 -10.32
CA TYR A 177 11.17 -17.00 -11.58
C TYR A 177 12.28 -15.95 -11.77
N LEU A 178 12.09 -14.73 -11.31
CA LEU A 178 13.09 -13.65 -11.46
C LEU A 178 14.23 -13.73 -10.45
N GLY A 179 14.00 -14.30 -9.28
CA GLY A 179 15.04 -14.48 -8.24
C GLY A 179 16.09 -15.55 -8.55
N GLN A 180 15.89 -16.36 -9.61
CA GLN A 180 16.86 -17.37 -10.08
C GLN A 180 17.79 -16.83 -11.17
N TYR A 181 17.56 -15.62 -11.68
CA TYR A 181 18.34 -15.01 -12.77
C TYR A 181 19.06 -13.71 -12.36
N LEU A 182 19.09 -13.37 -11.08
CA LEU A 182 19.87 -12.30 -10.46
C LEU A 182 20.81 -12.86 -9.40
#